data_6cdacafd97d10b45dd52257d7311d799
#
_entry.id   6cdacafd97d10b45dd52257d7311d799
#
_cell.length_a   1.000
_cell.length_b   1.000
_cell.length_c   1.000
_cell.angle_alpha   90.00
_cell.angle_beta   90.00
_cell.angle_gamma   90.00
#
_symmetry.space_group_name_H-M   'P 1'
#
loop_
_entity.id
_entity.type
_entity.pdbx_description
1 polymer ?
#
loop_
_entity_poly.entity_id
_entity_poly.type
_entity_poly.pdbx_seq_one_letter_code
_entity_poly.pdbx_strand_id
1 'polypeptide(L)'
;MLESKLQKVLKPRHLWALAVGAVCSGNYYGFSYGFETGGPVSFLLAFLPVTAKYVCFMACYMELAVSSPSAGGASEYARRSMGGFAGFIAGFSVLVAYIVAPCAVAIATGQLLHYLVPAIPAMTATVVFFCLFVALNLLGAKSSSRFELIATIAALAGLVLFAVVALPSFSVFGCFPTAHFLTFPPLLW
;
A
#
# COMPACT_ATOMS: atom_id res chain seq x y z
N MET A 1 29.75 13.76 17.40
CA MET A 1 28.42 13.14 17.26
C MET A 1 27.41 14.25 17.06
N LEU A 2 26.99 14.46 15.83
CA LEU A 2 25.94 15.44 15.52
C LEU A 2 24.60 14.75 15.84
N GLU A 3 24.05 15.03 17.01
CA GLU A 3 22.63 14.78 17.29
C GLU A 3 21.81 15.65 16.34
N SER A 4 21.42 15.09 15.21
CA SER A 4 20.41 15.72 14.36
C SER A 4 19.11 15.71 15.17
N LYS A 5 18.77 16.81 15.82
CA LYS A 5 17.47 17.01 16.45
C LYS A 5 16.40 16.87 15.36
N LEU A 6 15.78 15.68 15.32
CA LEU A 6 14.66 15.39 14.44
C LEU A 6 13.53 16.39 14.75
N GLN A 7 13.25 17.30 13.83
CA GLN A 7 12.17 18.25 13.99
C GLN A 7 10.84 17.56 13.74
N LYS A 8 9.89 17.67 14.65
CA LYS A 8 8.51 17.16 14.51
C LYS A 8 7.73 18.02 13.51
N VAL A 9 7.87 17.73 12.22
CA VAL A 9 7.21 18.47 11.13
C VAL A 9 5.77 17.98 10.91
N LEU A 10 5.51 16.71 11.16
CA LEU A 10 4.22 16.06 10.89
C LEU A 10 3.38 15.92 12.16
N LYS A 11 2.08 16.21 12.05
CA LYS A 11 1.08 15.94 13.10
C LYS A 11 0.61 14.49 13.02
N PRO A 12 0.12 13.87 14.12
CA PRO A 12 -0.36 12.48 14.12
C PRO A 12 -1.36 12.15 13.01
N ARG A 13 -2.25 13.10 12.69
CA ARG A 13 -3.23 12.94 11.57
C ARG A 13 -2.58 12.77 10.19
N HIS A 14 -1.42 13.39 9.97
CA HIS A 14 -0.69 13.22 8.71
C HIS A 14 0.01 11.86 8.65
N LEU A 15 0.54 11.38 9.77
CA LEU A 15 1.12 10.04 9.88
C LEU A 15 0.06 8.95 9.70
N TRP A 16 -1.12 9.16 10.29
CA TRP A 16 -2.26 8.25 10.08
C TRP A 16 -2.67 8.20 8.60
N ALA A 17 -2.79 9.35 7.95
CA ALA A 17 -3.15 9.41 6.53
C ALA A 17 -2.12 8.73 5.62
N LEU A 18 -0.82 8.94 5.88
CA LEU A 18 0.28 8.26 5.18
C LEU A 18 0.17 6.73 5.31
N ALA A 19 -0.06 6.22 6.52
CA ALA A 19 -0.19 4.80 6.77
C ALA A 19 -1.42 4.21 6.07
N VAL A 20 -2.60 4.83 6.24
CA VAL A 20 -3.85 4.36 5.64
C VAL A 20 -3.82 4.48 4.12
N GLY A 21 -3.32 5.59 3.58
CA GLY A 21 -3.20 5.81 2.13
C GLY A 21 -2.31 4.79 1.45
N ALA A 22 -1.15 4.47 2.04
CA ALA A 22 -0.24 3.46 1.53
C ALA A 22 -0.87 2.06 1.51
N VAL A 23 -1.63 1.70 2.56
CA VAL A 23 -2.32 0.40 2.63
C VAL A 23 -3.47 0.33 1.64
N CYS A 24 -4.31 1.36 1.58
CA CYS A 24 -5.46 1.37 0.67
C CYS A 24 -5.03 1.27 -0.79
N SER A 25 -4.04 2.05 -1.23
CA SER A 25 -3.59 2.02 -2.62
C SER A 25 -3.05 0.65 -3.05
N GLY A 26 -2.25 -0.01 -2.21
CA GLY A 26 -1.72 -1.35 -2.49
C GLY A 26 -2.82 -2.42 -2.58
N ASN A 27 -3.84 -2.33 -1.73
CA ASN A 27 -4.92 -3.29 -1.68
C ASN A 27 -5.83 -3.25 -2.93
N TYR A 28 -6.11 -2.07 -3.48
CA TYR A 28 -6.94 -1.96 -4.68
C TYR A 28 -6.41 -2.80 -5.86
N TYR A 29 -5.10 -2.77 -6.08
CA TYR A 29 -4.47 -3.53 -7.16
C TYR A 29 -4.19 -4.99 -6.77
N GLY A 30 -3.73 -5.21 -5.53
CA GLY A 30 -3.38 -6.54 -5.04
C GLY A 30 -4.59 -7.47 -4.92
N PHE A 31 -5.72 -6.98 -4.47
CA PHE A 31 -6.93 -7.79 -4.32
C PHE A 31 -7.52 -8.21 -5.66
N SER A 32 -7.59 -7.30 -6.64
CA SER A 32 -8.08 -7.64 -7.98
C SER A 32 -7.28 -8.78 -8.60
N TYR A 33 -5.95 -8.69 -8.55
CA TYR A 33 -5.07 -9.73 -9.06
C TYR A 33 -5.18 -11.05 -8.27
N GLY A 34 -5.28 -10.98 -6.95
CA GLY A 34 -5.42 -12.16 -6.09
C GLY A 34 -6.74 -12.90 -6.30
N PHE A 35 -7.84 -12.20 -6.50
CA PHE A 35 -9.14 -12.78 -6.80
C PHE A 35 -9.18 -13.43 -8.20
N GLU A 36 -8.56 -12.79 -9.17
CA GLU A 36 -8.51 -13.29 -10.54
C GLU A 36 -7.69 -14.59 -10.64
N THR A 37 -6.55 -14.66 -9.92
CA THR A 37 -5.62 -15.79 -10.01
C THR A 37 -6.01 -16.97 -9.13
N GLY A 38 -6.44 -16.73 -7.90
CA GLY A 38 -6.66 -17.77 -6.89
C GLY A 38 -8.11 -18.04 -6.54
N GLY A 39 -9.03 -17.21 -7.02
CA GLY A 39 -10.42 -17.23 -6.59
C GLY A 39 -10.62 -16.69 -5.16
N PRO A 40 -11.86 -16.34 -4.78
CA PRO A 40 -12.13 -15.62 -3.55
C PRO A 40 -11.85 -16.45 -2.27
N VAL A 41 -12.12 -17.73 -2.29
CA VAL A 41 -11.91 -18.60 -1.10
C VAL A 41 -10.44 -18.83 -0.83
N SER A 42 -9.65 -19.18 -1.86
CA SER A 42 -8.21 -19.38 -1.73
C SER A 42 -7.50 -18.11 -1.31
N PHE A 43 -7.95 -16.96 -1.84
CA PHE A 43 -7.43 -15.66 -1.45
C PHE A 43 -7.70 -15.35 0.03
N LEU A 44 -8.92 -15.59 0.52
CA LEU A 44 -9.26 -15.37 1.94
C LEU A 44 -8.47 -16.29 2.88
N LEU A 45 -8.28 -17.56 2.51
CA LEU A 45 -7.48 -18.50 3.29
C LEU A 45 -6.00 -18.08 3.34
N ALA A 46 -5.44 -17.60 2.23
CA ALA A 46 -4.07 -17.08 2.17
C ALA A 46 -3.92 -15.75 2.94
N PHE A 47 -4.96 -14.93 2.98
CA PHE A 47 -4.94 -13.64 3.66
C PHE A 47 -4.80 -13.75 5.18
N LEU A 48 -5.40 -14.78 5.81
CA LEU A 48 -5.34 -14.98 7.27
C LEU A 48 -3.90 -15.13 7.80
N PRO A 49 -3.07 -16.05 7.31
CA PRO A 49 -1.68 -16.19 7.81
C PRO A 49 -0.83 -14.97 7.47
N VAL A 50 -1.06 -14.31 6.34
CA VAL A 50 -0.37 -13.08 5.97
C VAL A 50 -0.71 -11.97 6.95
N THR A 51 -1.98 -11.79 7.31
CA THR A 51 -2.42 -10.81 8.29
C THR A 51 -1.80 -11.07 9.67
N ALA A 52 -1.83 -12.32 10.14
CA ALA A 52 -1.19 -12.69 11.40
C ALA A 52 0.31 -12.36 11.42
N LYS A 53 1.01 -12.71 10.33
CA LYS A 53 2.42 -12.34 10.14
C LYS A 53 2.64 -10.83 10.24
N TYR A 54 1.79 -10.03 9.58
CA TYR A 54 1.92 -8.57 9.60
C TYR A 54 1.69 -7.99 10.99
N VAL A 55 0.70 -8.48 11.73
CA VAL A 55 0.43 -8.04 13.11
C VAL A 55 1.64 -8.31 14.00
N CYS A 56 2.21 -9.52 13.97
CA CYS A 56 3.40 -9.87 14.73
C CYS A 56 4.61 -9.00 14.31
N PHE A 57 4.81 -8.81 13.01
CA PHE A 57 5.89 -7.98 12.50
C PHE A 57 5.79 -6.54 12.99
N MET A 58 4.59 -5.96 12.92
CA MET A 58 4.37 -4.58 13.36
C MET A 58 4.54 -4.41 14.87
N ALA A 59 4.14 -5.39 15.68
CA ALA A 59 4.39 -5.37 17.13
C ALA A 59 5.88 -5.34 17.43
N CYS A 60 6.67 -6.23 16.85
CA CYS A 60 8.12 -6.25 17.02
C CYS A 60 8.79 -4.97 16.51
N TYR A 61 8.32 -4.46 15.36
CA TYR A 61 8.88 -3.22 14.78
C TYR A 61 8.61 -2.00 15.66
N MET A 62 7.43 -1.92 16.27
CA MET A 62 7.08 -0.84 17.20
C MET A 62 7.93 -0.87 18.47
N GLU A 63 8.18 -2.05 19.04
CA GLU A 63 9.07 -2.18 20.21
C GLU A 63 10.50 -1.71 19.87
N LEU A 64 11.03 -2.11 18.71
CA LEU A 64 12.33 -1.65 18.23
C LEU A 64 12.38 -0.13 18.03
N ALA A 65 11.33 0.44 17.46
CA ALA A 65 11.25 1.88 17.21
C ALA A 65 11.18 2.71 18.51
N VAL A 66 10.55 2.19 19.55
CA VAL A 66 10.47 2.84 20.85
C VAL A 66 11.77 2.68 21.63
N SER A 67 12.36 1.48 21.64
CA SER A 67 13.58 1.19 22.37
C SER A 67 14.83 1.85 21.78
N SER A 68 14.83 2.06 20.47
CA SER A 68 16.01 2.56 19.75
C SER A 68 15.61 3.53 18.64
N PRO A 69 15.08 4.73 18.96
CA PRO A 69 14.65 5.70 17.98
C PRO A 69 15.83 6.15 17.10
N SER A 70 15.76 5.85 15.80
CA SER A 70 16.78 6.23 14.83
C SER A 70 16.16 6.62 13.49
N ALA A 71 16.82 7.56 12.79
CA ALA A 71 16.41 7.97 11.45
C ALA A 71 16.66 6.89 10.37
N GLY A 72 17.51 5.90 10.69
CA GLY A 72 17.84 4.79 9.78
C GLY A 72 16.78 3.71 9.67
N GLY A 73 15.76 3.71 10.55
CA GLY A 73 14.67 2.74 10.53
C GLY A 73 15.15 1.29 10.49
N ALA A 74 14.58 0.49 9.58
CA ALA A 74 14.84 -0.94 9.47
C ALA A 74 16.32 -1.29 9.28
N SER A 75 17.08 -0.49 8.53
CA SER A 75 18.51 -0.74 8.30
C SER A 75 19.33 -0.59 9.58
N GLU A 76 19.01 0.39 10.40
CA GLU A 76 19.71 0.62 11.67
C GLU A 76 19.34 -0.44 12.71
N TYR A 77 18.07 -0.84 12.75
CA TYR A 77 17.64 -1.93 13.65
C TYR A 77 18.32 -3.26 13.28
N ALA A 78 18.39 -3.60 12.01
CA ALA A 78 19.08 -4.80 11.53
C ALA A 78 20.60 -4.70 11.84
N ARG A 79 21.20 -3.53 11.66
CA ARG A 79 22.63 -3.31 11.94
C ARG A 79 22.95 -3.53 13.42
N ARG A 80 22.09 -3.05 14.31
CA ARG A 80 22.30 -3.16 15.77
C ARG A 80 22.09 -4.57 16.30
N SER A 81 21.12 -5.31 15.74
CA SER A 81 20.78 -6.66 16.21
C SER A 81 21.59 -7.76 15.54
N MET A 82 21.89 -7.65 14.25
CA MET A 82 22.48 -8.72 13.43
C MET A 82 23.81 -8.31 12.77
N GLY A 83 24.27 -7.08 13.01
CA GLY A 83 25.56 -6.61 12.48
C GLY A 83 25.48 -5.86 11.15
N GLY A 84 26.65 -5.38 10.68
CA GLY A 84 26.75 -4.48 9.54
C GLY A 84 26.21 -5.04 8.22
N PHE A 85 26.42 -6.33 7.96
CA PHE A 85 25.96 -6.98 6.73
C PHE A 85 24.42 -7.05 6.65
N ALA A 86 23.75 -7.40 7.75
CA ALA A 86 22.29 -7.42 7.82
C ALA A 86 21.70 -6.01 7.66
N GLY A 87 22.34 -5.00 8.27
CA GLY A 87 21.96 -3.60 8.08
C GLY A 87 22.07 -3.13 6.63
N PHE A 88 23.13 -3.55 5.92
CA PHE A 88 23.30 -3.25 4.51
C PHE A 88 22.21 -3.90 3.65
N ILE A 89 21.92 -5.19 3.84
CA ILE A 89 20.86 -5.90 3.09
C ILE A 89 19.50 -5.23 3.35
N ALA A 90 19.18 -4.95 4.60
CA ALA A 90 17.93 -4.30 4.94
C ALA A 90 17.80 -2.90 4.30
N GLY A 91 18.86 -2.10 4.35
CA GLY A 91 18.90 -0.77 3.73
C GLY A 91 18.78 -0.83 2.21
N PHE A 92 19.48 -1.75 1.58
CA PHE A 92 19.40 -1.96 0.12
C PHE A 92 18.00 -2.42 -0.31
N SER A 93 17.40 -3.35 0.42
CA SER A 93 16.04 -3.83 0.13
C SER A 93 14.99 -2.70 0.23
N VAL A 94 15.12 -1.85 1.24
CA VAL A 94 14.26 -0.68 1.41
C VAL A 94 14.45 0.30 0.26
N LEU A 95 15.69 0.56 -0.15
CA LEU A 95 15.99 1.46 -1.28
C LEU A 95 15.37 0.94 -2.58
N VAL A 96 15.51 -0.34 -2.88
CA VAL A 96 14.91 -0.96 -4.07
C VAL A 96 13.37 -0.86 -4.00
N ALA A 97 12.78 -1.15 -2.85
CA ALA A 97 11.34 -1.05 -2.66
C ALA A 97 10.81 0.37 -2.92
N TYR A 98 11.49 1.40 -2.42
CA TYR A 98 11.11 2.81 -2.62
C TYR A 98 11.35 3.32 -4.06
N ILE A 99 12.17 2.66 -4.84
CA ILE A 99 12.33 2.97 -6.28
C ILE A 99 11.23 2.27 -7.10
N VAL A 100 11.00 0.98 -6.85
CA VAL A 100 10.11 0.16 -7.67
C VAL A 100 8.62 0.45 -7.38
N ALA A 101 8.24 0.60 -6.11
CA ALA A 101 6.85 0.76 -5.72
C ALA A 101 6.17 2.01 -6.34
N PRO A 102 6.77 3.21 -6.35
CA PRO A 102 6.16 4.38 -6.99
C PRO A 102 5.96 4.19 -8.49
N CYS A 103 6.89 3.52 -9.18
CA CYS A 103 6.76 3.22 -10.59
C CYS A 103 5.57 2.28 -10.86
N ALA A 104 5.44 1.23 -10.06
CA ALA A 104 4.33 0.28 -10.18
C ALA A 104 2.97 0.97 -9.96
N VAL A 105 2.85 1.82 -8.94
CA VAL A 105 1.63 2.58 -8.66
C VAL A 105 1.31 3.55 -9.79
N ALA A 106 2.31 4.23 -10.37
CA ALA A 106 2.11 5.15 -11.49
C ALA A 106 1.59 4.42 -12.73
N ILE A 107 2.15 3.25 -13.06
CA ILE A 107 1.70 2.40 -14.17
C ILE A 107 0.26 1.97 -13.95
N ALA A 108 -0.07 1.46 -12.77
CA ALA A 108 -1.42 1.02 -12.44
C ALA A 108 -2.45 2.16 -12.51
N THR A 109 -2.09 3.35 -12.04
CA THR A 109 -2.94 4.56 -12.13
C THR A 109 -3.13 4.99 -13.58
N GLY A 110 -2.08 4.93 -14.40
CA GLY A 110 -2.17 5.23 -15.83
C GLY A 110 -3.08 4.27 -16.60
N GLN A 111 -3.02 2.98 -16.29
CA GLN A 111 -3.91 1.95 -16.87
C GLN A 111 -5.36 2.17 -16.44
N LEU A 112 -5.61 2.50 -15.18
CA LEU A 112 -6.96 2.80 -14.68
C LEU A 112 -7.56 4.02 -15.38
N LEU A 113 -6.76 5.08 -15.58
CA LEU A 113 -7.23 6.26 -16.31
C LEU A 113 -7.55 5.94 -17.78
N HIS A 114 -6.71 5.15 -18.43
CA HIS A 114 -6.97 4.70 -19.80
C HIS A 114 -8.26 3.88 -19.91
N TYR A 115 -8.53 3.03 -18.92
CA TYR A 115 -9.79 2.27 -18.85
C TYR A 115 -11.02 3.17 -18.72
N LEU A 116 -10.92 4.24 -17.90
CA LEU A 116 -12.01 5.22 -17.72
C LEU A 116 -12.15 6.16 -18.91
N VAL A 117 -11.04 6.56 -19.52
CA VAL A 117 -10.99 7.51 -20.63
C VAL A 117 -10.08 6.94 -21.74
N PRO A 118 -10.62 6.10 -22.66
CA PRO A 118 -9.83 5.44 -23.69
C PRO A 118 -9.09 6.40 -24.66
N ALA A 119 -9.51 7.66 -24.72
CA ALA A 119 -8.85 8.69 -25.53
C ALA A 119 -7.43 9.03 -25.05
N ILE A 120 -7.08 8.74 -23.80
CA ILE A 120 -5.76 9.03 -23.22
C ILE A 120 -4.92 7.74 -23.24
N PRO A 121 -3.77 7.71 -23.93
CA PRO A 121 -2.88 6.55 -23.89
C PRO A 121 -2.38 6.27 -22.46
N ALA A 122 -2.40 5.01 -22.03
CA ALA A 122 -1.96 4.62 -20.68
C ALA A 122 -0.55 5.10 -20.33
N MET A 123 0.36 5.04 -21.28
CA MET A 123 1.75 5.48 -21.09
C MET A 123 1.86 6.99 -20.82
N THR A 124 1.09 7.79 -21.54
CA THR A 124 1.05 9.24 -21.35
C THR A 124 0.49 9.57 -19.96
N ALA A 125 -0.60 8.93 -19.56
CA ALA A 125 -1.18 9.08 -18.24
C ALA A 125 -0.18 8.70 -17.13
N THR A 126 0.51 7.58 -17.27
CA THR A 126 1.55 7.12 -16.34
C THR A 126 2.63 8.17 -16.14
N VAL A 127 3.19 8.71 -17.24
CA VAL A 127 4.26 9.71 -17.17
C VAL A 127 3.76 11.00 -16.51
N VAL A 128 2.57 11.47 -16.86
CA VAL A 128 1.99 12.69 -16.26
C VAL A 128 1.77 12.51 -14.76
N PHE A 129 1.19 11.40 -14.32
CA PHE A 129 1.01 11.14 -12.89
C PHE A 129 2.35 11.00 -12.15
N PHE A 130 3.32 10.30 -12.74
CA PHE A 130 4.64 10.16 -12.14
C PHE A 130 5.31 11.52 -11.94
N CYS A 131 5.32 12.38 -12.97
CA CYS A 131 5.87 13.73 -12.89
C CYS A 131 5.13 14.59 -11.85
N LEU A 132 3.79 14.49 -11.80
CA LEU A 132 2.98 15.20 -10.83
C LEU A 132 3.34 14.80 -9.39
N PHE A 133 3.45 13.52 -9.10
CA PHE A 133 3.82 13.04 -7.76
C PHE A 133 5.26 13.38 -7.39
N VAL A 134 6.20 13.32 -8.35
CA VAL A 134 7.58 13.78 -8.12
C VAL A 134 7.59 15.27 -7.78
N ALA A 135 6.88 16.10 -8.53
CA ALA A 135 6.78 17.54 -8.26
C ALA A 135 6.18 17.82 -6.87
N LEU A 136 5.11 17.10 -6.48
CA LEU A 136 4.53 17.22 -5.14
C LEU A 136 5.52 16.85 -4.04
N ASN A 137 6.34 15.82 -4.23
CA ASN A 137 7.37 15.43 -3.27
C ASN A 137 8.50 16.46 -3.18
N LEU A 138 8.90 17.08 -4.30
CA LEU A 138 9.89 18.14 -4.32
C LEU A 138 9.44 19.43 -3.60
N LEU A 139 8.13 19.68 -3.51
CA LEU A 139 7.55 20.77 -2.72
C LEU A 139 7.68 20.57 -1.20
N GLY A 140 8.21 19.42 -0.78
CA GLY A 140 8.54 19.12 0.60
C GLY A 140 7.46 18.35 1.36
N ALA A 141 7.88 17.68 2.44
CA ALA A 141 7.08 16.76 3.23
C ALA A 141 5.75 17.34 3.75
N LYS A 142 5.71 18.64 4.02
CA LYS A 142 4.51 19.31 4.52
C LYS A 142 3.42 19.44 3.45
N SER A 143 3.80 19.71 2.20
CA SER A 143 2.87 19.81 1.07
C SER A 143 2.38 18.42 0.65
N SER A 144 3.29 17.48 0.51
CA SER A 144 2.99 16.09 0.17
C SER A 144 2.04 15.46 1.18
N SER A 145 2.29 15.62 2.49
CA SER A 145 1.43 15.05 3.54
C SER A 145 0.02 15.67 3.60
N ARG A 146 -0.15 16.93 3.21
CA ARG A 146 -1.48 17.54 3.10
C ARG A 146 -2.27 16.96 1.92
N PHE A 147 -1.61 16.84 0.77
CA PHE A 147 -2.22 16.21 -0.40
C PHE A 147 -2.66 14.78 -0.08
N GLU A 148 -1.80 14.02 0.57
CA GLU A 148 -2.09 12.64 0.95
C GLU A 148 -3.23 12.52 1.96
N LEU A 149 -3.33 13.45 2.92
CA LEU A 149 -4.47 13.51 3.85
C LEU A 149 -5.79 13.71 3.08
N ILE A 150 -5.83 14.62 2.12
CA ILE A 150 -7.02 14.89 1.31
C ILE A 150 -7.36 13.67 0.44
N ALA A 151 -6.38 13.09 -0.22
CA ALA A 151 -6.54 11.91 -1.07
C ALA A 151 -7.05 10.69 -0.26
N THR A 152 -6.49 10.47 0.94
CA THR A 152 -6.91 9.38 1.83
C THR A 152 -8.36 9.57 2.31
N ILE A 153 -8.74 10.78 2.69
CA ILE A 153 -10.14 11.07 3.09
C ILE A 153 -11.09 10.84 1.92
N ALA A 154 -10.72 11.28 0.71
CA ALA A 154 -11.52 11.06 -0.50
C ALA A 154 -11.65 9.55 -0.82
N ALA A 155 -10.56 8.78 -0.70
CA ALA A 155 -10.58 7.34 -0.91
C ALA A 155 -11.46 6.61 0.10
N LEU A 156 -11.39 6.99 1.38
CA LEU A 156 -12.26 6.42 2.42
C LEU A 156 -13.73 6.78 2.20
N ALA A 157 -14.02 8.03 1.81
CA ALA A 157 -15.37 8.43 1.47
C ALA A 157 -15.93 7.62 0.28
N GLY A 158 -15.10 7.39 -0.74
CA GLY A 158 -15.45 6.52 -1.88
C GLY A 158 -15.72 5.08 -1.45
N LEU A 159 -14.90 4.53 -0.55
CA LEU A 159 -15.09 3.18 -0.02
C LEU A 159 -16.40 3.05 0.78
N VAL A 160 -16.71 4.03 1.62
CA VAL A 160 -17.97 4.08 2.39
C VAL A 160 -19.16 4.19 1.44
N LEU A 161 -19.09 5.07 0.45
CA LEU A 161 -20.15 5.22 -0.57
C LEU A 161 -20.37 3.89 -1.32
N PHE A 162 -19.29 3.23 -1.74
CA PHE A 162 -19.36 1.91 -2.37
C PHE A 162 -20.02 0.88 -1.45
N ALA A 163 -19.62 0.83 -0.19
CA ALA A 163 -20.20 -0.09 0.78
C ALA A 163 -21.71 0.16 0.97
N VAL A 164 -22.14 1.43 1.09
CA VAL A 164 -23.55 1.80 1.26
C VAL A 164 -24.37 1.40 0.02
N VAL A 165 -23.82 1.57 -1.17
CA VAL A 165 -24.52 1.19 -2.43
C VAL A 165 -24.51 -0.33 -2.64
N ALA A 166 -23.45 -1.03 -2.22
CA ALA A 166 -23.33 -2.47 -2.38
C ALA A 166 -24.19 -3.26 -1.37
N LEU A 167 -24.37 -2.75 -0.12
CA LEU A 167 -25.14 -3.43 0.92
C LEU A 167 -26.56 -3.84 0.52
N PRO A 168 -27.39 -2.98 -0.08
CA PRO A 168 -28.74 -3.39 -0.51
C PRO A 168 -28.70 -4.39 -1.68
N SER A 169 -27.67 -4.36 -2.51
CA SER A 169 -27.50 -5.34 -3.60
C SER A 169 -27.19 -6.74 -3.04
N PHE A 170 -26.51 -6.83 -1.92
CA PHE A 170 -26.24 -8.11 -1.23
C PHE A 170 -27.52 -8.78 -0.70
N SER A 171 -28.51 -8.00 -0.27
CA SER A 171 -29.79 -8.53 0.21
C SER A 171 -30.71 -9.02 -0.93
N VAL A 172 -30.53 -8.49 -2.14
CA VAL A 172 -31.30 -8.90 -3.34
C VAL A 172 -30.65 -10.13 -4.02
N PHE A 173 -29.33 -10.29 -3.93
CA PHE A 173 -28.59 -11.47 -4.42
C PHE A 173 -28.44 -12.57 -3.34
N GLY A 174 -29.43 -12.76 -2.49
CA GLY A 174 -29.48 -13.76 -1.43
C GLY A 174 -29.47 -15.23 -1.89
N CYS A 175 -28.64 -15.54 -2.85
CA CYS A 175 -28.21 -16.88 -3.17
C CYS A 175 -26.87 -16.78 -3.89
N PHE A 176 -25.78 -16.88 -3.12
CA PHE A 176 -24.51 -17.28 -3.73
C PHE A 176 -24.74 -18.63 -4.40
N PRO A 177 -24.56 -18.79 -5.70
CA PRO A 177 -24.52 -20.10 -6.30
C PRO A 177 -23.24 -20.77 -5.77
N THR A 178 -23.40 -21.57 -4.72
CA THR A 178 -22.33 -22.34 -4.08
C THR A 178 -21.61 -23.30 -5.03
N ALA A 179 -22.13 -23.47 -6.23
CA ALA A 179 -21.60 -24.40 -7.24
C ALA A 179 -20.30 -23.93 -7.93
N HIS A 180 -20.04 -22.60 -8.01
CA HIS A 180 -18.81 -22.10 -8.66
C HIS A 180 -17.65 -21.79 -7.72
N PHE A 181 -17.87 -21.86 -6.40
CA PHE A 181 -16.83 -21.58 -5.41
C PHE A 181 -15.84 -22.73 -5.19
N LEU A 182 -16.17 -23.94 -5.63
CA LEU A 182 -15.37 -25.15 -5.41
C LEU A 182 -14.71 -25.72 -6.67
N THR A 183 -14.93 -25.12 -7.83
CA THR A 183 -14.17 -25.49 -9.02
C THR A 183 -12.82 -24.79 -8.97
N PHE A 184 -11.87 -25.47 -8.37
CA PHE A 184 -10.44 -25.17 -8.65
C PHE A 184 -10.24 -25.30 -10.14
N PRO A 185 -9.73 -24.25 -10.84
CA PRO A 185 -9.20 -24.49 -12.18
C PRO A 185 -8.09 -25.53 -12.03
N PRO A 186 -8.02 -26.55 -12.89
CA PRO A 186 -6.93 -27.49 -12.83
C PRO A 186 -5.63 -26.74 -12.98
N LEU A 187 -4.75 -26.94 -12.00
CA LEU A 187 -3.35 -26.54 -12.08
C LEU A 187 -2.76 -27.15 -13.33
N LEU A 188 -2.77 -26.41 -14.44
CA LEU A 188 -1.99 -26.71 -15.62
C LEU A 188 -0.81 -25.73 -15.64
N TRP A 189 0.33 -26.26 -15.16
CA TRP A 189 1.76 -26.06 -15.54
C TRP A 189 2.22 -24.67 -15.95
#